data_17dbc358a042362c60feb63cf7ee3cdb
#
_entry.id   17dbc358a042362c60feb63cf7ee3cdb
#
_cell.length_a   1.000
_cell.length_b   1.000
_cell.length_c   1.000
_cell.angle_alpha   90.00
_cell.angle_beta   90.00
_cell.angle_gamma   90.00
#
_symmetry.space_group_name_H-M   'P 1'
#
loop_
_entity.id
_entity.type
_entity.pdbx_description
1 polymer ?
#
loop_
_entity_poly.entity_id
_entity_poly.type
_entity_poly.pdbx_seq_one_letter_code
_entity_poly.pdbx_strand_id
1 'polypeptide(L)'
;MEKTHISSVFKGVSYLGFVIGTRYVSIDKERVKRFKDKIRSLTPRNSGIPVTKMIKRLTPILRGWGQYFRVANCKSLFEDLMQWIRRRLRMKKMREWKGWKAFHKQLHRRGFKGKCPNISMTRWRNSNCFHIDFALPNKWFEEMKLFDLTELKTGVLSDYYV
;
A
#
# COMPACT_ATOMS: atom_id res chain seq x y z
N MET A 1 13.36 17.24 34.16
CA MET A 1 12.29 17.35 33.14
C MET A 1 11.32 16.21 33.37
N GLU A 2 10.18 16.48 33.96
CA GLU A 2 9.12 15.48 34.14
C GLU A 2 8.52 15.11 32.80
N LYS A 3 8.69 13.84 32.42
CA LYS A 3 8.10 13.26 31.20
C LYS A 3 6.71 12.65 31.42
N THR A 4 6.16 12.86 32.64
CA THR A 4 4.85 12.31 33.01
C THR A 4 3.80 13.40 32.84
N HIS A 5 2.84 13.16 31.94
CA HIS A 5 1.69 14.04 31.82
C HIS A 5 0.40 13.23 31.78
N ILE A 6 -0.61 13.74 32.47
CA ILE A 6 -1.93 13.12 32.52
C ILE A 6 -2.75 13.67 31.34
N SER A 7 -3.22 12.80 30.49
CA SER A 7 -4.08 13.14 29.35
C SER A 7 -5.43 12.45 29.46
N SER A 8 -6.48 13.13 29.01
CA SER A 8 -7.81 12.51 28.91
C SER A 8 -7.93 11.60 27.69
N VAL A 9 -8.35 10.36 27.89
CA VAL A 9 -8.59 9.36 26.84
C VAL A 9 -9.68 9.82 25.84
N PHE A 10 -10.61 10.71 26.28
CA PHE A 10 -11.61 11.31 25.39
C PHE A 10 -11.00 12.14 24.25
N LYS A 11 -9.83 12.73 24.45
CA LYS A 11 -9.11 13.48 23.42
C LYS A 11 -8.14 12.62 22.61
N GLY A 12 -8.01 11.34 22.95
CA GLY A 12 -7.03 10.43 22.38
C GLY A 12 -5.63 10.65 22.96
N VAL A 13 -5.00 9.58 23.41
CA VAL A 13 -3.63 9.59 23.96
C VAL A 13 -2.69 8.95 22.97
N SER A 14 -1.66 9.69 22.55
CA SER A 14 -0.62 9.15 21.68
C SER A 14 0.39 8.35 22.50
N TYR A 15 0.53 7.06 22.21
CA TYR A 15 1.48 6.18 22.89
C TYR A 15 2.06 5.17 21.89
N LEU A 16 3.40 5.08 21.84
CA LEU A 16 4.14 4.15 20.96
C LEU A 16 3.74 4.18 19.47
N GLY A 17 3.20 5.30 18.99
CA GLY A 17 2.75 5.44 17.59
C GLY A 17 1.30 5.05 17.36
N PHE A 18 0.57 4.77 18.42
CA PHE A 18 -0.88 4.60 18.43
C PHE A 18 -1.56 5.83 19.03
N VAL A 19 -2.79 6.05 18.64
CA VAL A 19 -3.70 7.00 19.29
C VAL A 19 -4.81 6.18 19.94
N ILE A 20 -4.80 6.14 21.27
CA ILE A 20 -5.73 5.37 22.09
C ILE A 20 -6.91 6.27 22.43
N GLY A 21 -8.09 5.95 21.92
CA GLY A 21 -9.36 6.55 22.27
C GLY A 21 -10.18 5.67 23.18
N THR A 22 -11.38 6.11 23.56
CA THR A 22 -12.28 5.38 24.47
C THR A 22 -12.84 4.09 23.87
N ARG A 23 -12.99 3.98 22.56
CA ARG A 23 -13.64 2.86 21.87
C ARG A 23 -12.78 2.22 20.79
N TYR A 24 -11.66 2.82 20.41
CA TYR A 24 -10.82 2.33 19.35
C TYR A 24 -9.37 2.78 19.52
N VAL A 25 -8.48 2.01 18.94
CA VAL A 25 -7.07 2.34 18.82
C VAL A 25 -6.76 2.58 17.36
N SER A 26 -6.23 3.74 17.03
CA SER A 26 -5.80 4.07 15.66
C SER A 26 -4.29 4.24 15.58
N ILE A 27 -3.76 4.27 14.37
CA ILE A 27 -2.34 4.53 14.13
C ILE A 27 -2.14 6.04 14.03
N ASP A 28 -1.09 6.55 14.68
CA ASP A 28 -0.72 7.96 14.63
C ASP A 28 -0.46 8.39 13.17
N LYS A 29 -1.04 9.54 12.80
CA LYS A 29 -0.93 10.10 11.44
C LYS A 29 0.53 10.33 11.01
N GLU A 30 1.39 10.76 11.93
CA GLU A 30 2.82 10.94 11.64
C GLU A 30 3.52 9.60 11.33
N ARG A 31 3.13 8.51 12.00
CA ARG A 31 3.65 7.17 11.70
C ARG A 31 3.24 6.72 10.30
N VAL A 32 1.98 6.93 9.94
CA VAL A 32 1.46 6.63 8.60
C VAL A 32 2.18 7.47 7.54
N LYS A 33 2.40 8.76 7.79
CA LYS A 33 3.13 9.67 6.89
C LYS A 33 4.56 9.19 6.66
N ARG A 34 5.31 8.92 7.74
CA ARG A 34 6.69 8.38 7.67
C ARG A 34 6.75 7.06 6.92
N PHE A 35 5.78 6.18 7.14
CA PHE A 35 5.68 4.93 6.40
C PHE A 35 5.46 5.17 4.90
N LYS A 36 4.52 6.04 4.52
CA LYS A 36 4.31 6.43 3.12
C LYS A 36 5.56 7.03 2.49
N ASP A 37 6.33 7.83 3.22
CA ASP A 37 7.58 8.42 2.73
C ASP A 37 8.65 7.35 2.53
N LYS A 38 8.76 6.38 3.45
CA LYS A 38 9.63 5.21 3.27
C LYS A 38 9.26 4.41 2.03
N ILE A 39 7.96 4.14 1.80
CA ILE A 39 7.50 3.46 0.58
C ILE A 39 7.84 4.28 -0.67
N ARG A 40 7.67 5.61 -0.64
CA ARG A 40 8.05 6.49 -1.76
C ARG A 40 9.53 6.40 -2.09
N SER A 41 10.40 6.40 -1.09
CA SER A 41 11.86 6.28 -1.29
C SER A 41 12.27 4.95 -1.91
N LEU A 42 11.56 3.86 -1.60
CA LEU A 42 11.81 2.52 -2.13
C LEU A 42 11.19 2.29 -3.52
N THR A 43 10.23 3.14 -3.91
CA THR A 43 9.53 3.06 -5.19
C THR A 43 9.68 4.34 -6.00
N PRO A 44 10.92 4.78 -6.30
CA PRO A 44 11.14 5.98 -7.08
C PRO A 44 10.66 5.78 -8.53
N ARG A 45 9.96 6.80 -9.07
CA ARG A 45 9.36 6.72 -10.40
C ARG A 45 10.38 6.64 -11.52
N ASN A 46 11.50 7.35 -11.37
CA ASN A 46 12.50 7.55 -12.41
C ASN A 46 13.78 6.70 -12.24
N SER A 47 13.69 5.62 -11.42
CA SER A 47 14.83 4.72 -11.24
C SER A 47 14.89 3.64 -12.31
N GLY A 48 16.09 3.18 -12.64
CA GLY A 48 16.32 1.97 -13.43
C GLY A 48 16.03 0.66 -12.70
N ILE A 49 15.60 0.72 -11.43
CA ILE A 49 15.35 -0.46 -10.61
C ILE A 49 14.08 -1.17 -11.08
N PRO A 50 14.11 -2.47 -11.41
CA PRO A 50 12.93 -3.22 -11.83
C PRO A 50 11.93 -3.39 -10.69
N VAL A 51 10.62 -3.45 -11.04
CA VAL A 51 9.52 -3.62 -10.07
C VAL A 51 9.69 -4.85 -9.20
N THR A 52 10.17 -5.96 -9.75
CA THR A 52 10.45 -7.19 -8.99
C THR A 52 11.43 -6.97 -7.84
N LYS A 53 12.48 -6.18 -8.08
CA LYS A 53 13.45 -5.81 -7.04
C LYS A 53 12.85 -4.85 -6.01
N MET A 54 11.96 -3.95 -6.43
CA MET A 54 11.20 -3.07 -5.52
C MET A 54 10.30 -3.90 -4.60
N ILE A 55 9.55 -4.85 -5.15
CA ILE A 55 8.66 -5.74 -4.39
C ILE A 55 9.45 -6.53 -3.33
N LYS A 56 10.60 -7.11 -3.71
CA LYS A 56 11.46 -7.81 -2.77
C LYS A 56 11.93 -6.94 -1.59
N ARG A 57 12.19 -5.64 -1.84
CA ARG A 57 12.57 -4.68 -0.79
C ARG A 57 11.39 -4.21 0.05
N LEU A 58 10.19 -4.11 -0.54
CA LEU A 58 8.98 -3.68 0.15
C LEU A 58 8.44 -4.75 1.10
N THR A 59 8.43 -6.01 0.68
CA THR A 59 7.81 -7.13 1.43
C THR A 59 8.24 -7.20 2.90
N PRO A 60 9.53 -7.18 3.27
CA PRO A 60 9.91 -7.22 4.68
C PRO A 60 9.46 -5.98 5.47
N ILE A 61 9.43 -4.81 4.83
CA ILE A 61 9.00 -3.55 5.46
C ILE A 61 7.49 -3.56 5.69
N LEU A 62 6.71 -4.00 4.69
CA LEU A 62 5.26 -4.16 4.83
C LEU A 62 4.92 -5.14 5.94
N ARG A 63 5.60 -6.29 5.96
CA ARG A 63 5.40 -7.32 6.98
C ARG A 63 5.69 -6.79 8.39
N GLY A 64 6.86 -6.20 8.60
CA GLY A 64 7.25 -5.69 9.92
C GLY A 64 6.32 -4.58 10.41
N TRP A 65 6.00 -3.61 9.53
CA TRP A 65 5.10 -2.51 9.88
C TRP A 65 3.66 -3.00 10.11
N GLY A 66 3.17 -3.90 9.25
CA GLY A 66 1.83 -4.47 9.37
C GLY A 66 1.68 -5.30 10.65
N GLN A 67 2.63 -6.16 10.98
CA GLN A 67 2.60 -6.97 12.21
C GLN A 67 2.63 -6.10 13.46
N TYR A 68 3.37 -5.01 13.48
CA TYR A 68 3.41 -4.10 14.62
C TYR A 68 2.08 -3.36 14.81
N PHE A 69 1.50 -2.83 13.73
CA PHE A 69 0.31 -1.99 13.79
C PHE A 69 -1.03 -2.73 13.70
N ARG A 70 -1.04 -4.05 13.41
CA ARG A 70 -2.27 -4.83 13.30
C ARG A 70 -3.12 -4.87 14.59
N VAL A 71 -2.53 -4.53 15.72
CA VAL A 71 -3.25 -4.44 17.01
C VAL A 71 -4.28 -3.32 17.03
N ALA A 72 -4.10 -2.30 16.19
CA ALA A 72 -5.03 -1.19 16.04
C ALA A 72 -6.24 -1.55 15.15
N ASN A 73 -7.30 -0.74 15.24
CA ASN A 73 -8.45 -0.79 14.34
C ASN A 73 -8.10 -0.12 13.00
N CYS A 74 -7.32 -0.78 12.17
CA CYS A 74 -6.69 -0.19 10.98
C CYS A 74 -7.02 -0.91 9.66
N LYS A 75 -8.10 -1.69 9.59
CA LYS A 75 -8.48 -2.46 8.40
C LYS A 75 -8.59 -1.58 7.15
N SER A 76 -9.41 -0.53 7.20
CA SER A 76 -9.59 0.40 6.09
C SER A 76 -8.29 1.11 5.70
N LEU A 77 -7.46 1.49 6.68
CA LEU A 77 -6.15 2.07 6.41
C LEU A 77 -5.23 1.10 5.67
N PHE A 78 -5.25 -0.20 6.01
CA PHE A 78 -4.47 -1.22 5.32
C PHE A 78 -4.94 -1.42 3.88
N GLU A 79 -6.25 -1.42 3.66
CA GLU A 79 -6.86 -1.46 2.33
C GLU A 79 -6.41 -0.26 1.47
N ASP A 80 -6.52 0.95 1.99
CA ASP A 80 -6.09 2.18 1.31
C ASP A 80 -4.58 2.18 0.99
N LEU A 81 -3.76 1.74 1.94
CA LEU A 81 -2.32 1.63 1.75
C LEU A 81 -1.98 0.63 0.64
N MET A 82 -2.63 -0.54 0.64
CA MET A 82 -2.37 -1.56 -0.40
C MET A 82 -2.84 -1.11 -1.78
N GLN A 83 -4.00 -0.47 -1.89
CA GLN A 83 -4.46 0.13 -3.15
C GLN A 83 -3.44 1.14 -3.68
N TRP A 84 -2.97 2.04 -2.82
CA TRP A 84 -1.98 3.05 -3.17
C TRP A 84 -0.63 2.43 -3.57
N ILE A 85 -0.13 1.41 -2.85
CA ILE A 85 1.13 0.71 -3.16
C ILE A 85 1.03 -0.01 -4.49
N ARG A 86 -0.03 -0.78 -4.71
CA ARG A 86 -0.28 -1.50 -5.98
C ARG A 86 -0.34 -0.53 -7.15
N ARG A 87 -1.02 0.61 -6.99
CA ARG A 87 -1.07 1.65 -8.02
C ARG A 87 0.31 2.21 -8.36
N ARG A 88 1.17 2.46 -7.38
CA ARG A 88 2.55 2.91 -7.60
C ARG A 88 3.37 1.88 -8.38
N LEU A 89 3.25 0.61 -8.01
CA LEU A 89 3.96 -0.49 -8.66
C LEU A 89 3.45 -0.72 -10.10
N ARG A 90 2.14 -0.65 -10.34
CA ARG A 90 1.56 -0.69 -11.70
C ARG A 90 2.13 0.41 -12.58
N MET A 91 2.16 1.63 -12.08
CA MET A 91 2.73 2.75 -12.82
C MET A 91 4.22 2.53 -13.14
N LYS A 92 4.98 1.97 -12.21
CA LYS A 92 6.39 1.62 -12.45
C LYS A 92 6.51 0.53 -13.51
N LYS A 93 5.67 -0.50 -13.44
CA LYS A 93 5.65 -1.60 -14.44
C LYS A 93 5.30 -1.09 -15.84
N MET A 94 4.32 -0.21 -15.95
CA MET A 94 3.97 0.44 -17.21
C MET A 94 5.17 1.17 -17.84
N ARG A 95 5.98 1.85 -17.04
CA ARG A 95 7.22 2.50 -17.51
C ARG A 95 8.28 1.50 -17.99
N GLU A 96 8.40 0.35 -17.33
CA GLU A 96 9.31 -0.72 -17.76
C GLU A 96 8.95 -1.25 -19.16
N TRP A 97 7.67 -1.27 -19.51
CA TRP A 97 7.21 -1.67 -20.83
C TRP A 97 7.57 -0.70 -21.96
N LYS A 98 8.03 0.50 -21.63
CA LYS A 98 8.52 1.53 -22.56
C LYS A 98 7.55 1.95 -23.67
N GLY A 99 6.28 1.52 -23.63
CA GLY A 99 5.32 1.94 -24.65
C GLY A 99 4.02 1.13 -24.65
N TRP A 100 3.07 1.62 -25.40
CA TRP A 100 1.73 1.08 -25.52
C TRP A 100 1.69 -0.32 -26.18
N LYS A 101 2.61 -0.63 -27.10
CA LYS A 101 2.68 -1.94 -27.77
C LYS A 101 2.87 -3.09 -26.77
N ALA A 102 3.79 -2.95 -25.83
CA ALA A 102 4.02 -3.95 -24.80
C ALA A 102 2.83 -4.09 -23.84
N PHE A 103 2.16 -2.98 -23.53
CA PHE A 103 0.94 -2.96 -22.73
C PHE A 103 -0.21 -3.68 -23.44
N HIS A 104 -0.45 -3.39 -24.74
CA HIS A 104 -1.47 -4.07 -25.54
C HIS A 104 -1.20 -5.57 -25.64
N LYS A 105 0.06 -5.96 -25.88
CA LYS A 105 0.46 -7.37 -25.87
C LYS A 105 0.11 -8.05 -24.56
N GLN A 106 0.29 -7.38 -23.44
CA GLN A 106 -0.05 -7.91 -22.11
C GLN A 106 -1.57 -8.03 -21.91
N LEU A 107 -2.37 -7.07 -22.38
CA LEU A 107 -3.83 -7.14 -22.38
C LEU A 107 -4.33 -8.36 -23.14
N HIS A 108 -3.87 -8.54 -24.39
CA HIS A 108 -4.25 -9.69 -25.20
C HIS A 108 -3.82 -11.02 -24.59
N ARG A 109 -2.63 -11.07 -24.01
CA ARG A 109 -2.13 -12.25 -23.30
C ARG A 109 -3.03 -12.69 -22.13
N ARG A 110 -3.72 -11.72 -21.51
CA ARG A 110 -4.69 -11.96 -20.43
C ARG A 110 -6.13 -12.16 -20.95
N GLY A 111 -6.32 -12.24 -22.25
CA GLY A 111 -7.63 -12.50 -22.85
C GLY A 111 -8.51 -11.28 -23.06
N PHE A 112 -7.96 -10.07 -23.02
CA PHE A 112 -8.72 -8.86 -23.34
C PHE A 112 -9.09 -8.84 -24.83
N LYS A 113 -10.39 -8.81 -25.13
CA LYS A 113 -10.92 -8.83 -26.51
C LYS A 113 -11.39 -7.47 -27.02
N GLY A 114 -11.38 -6.45 -26.18
CA GLY A 114 -11.86 -5.12 -26.52
C GLY A 114 -10.82 -4.24 -27.24
N LYS A 115 -11.24 -3.03 -27.61
CA LYS A 115 -10.33 -2.02 -28.18
C LYS A 115 -9.32 -1.59 -27.12
N CYS A 116 -8.04 -1.77 -27.43
CA CYS A 116 -6.97 -1.36 -26.53
C CYS A 116 -6.82 0.16 -26.52
N PRO A 117 -6.82 0.80 -25.34
CA PRO A 117 -6.72 2.25 -25.24
C PRO A 117 -5.29 2.73 -25.44
N ASN A 118 -5.14 3.92 -26.01
CA ASN A 118 -3.89 4.66 -25.96
C ASN A 118 -3.76 5.34 -24.60
N ILE A 119 -2.86 4.85 -23.76
CA ILE A 119 -2.66 5.38 -22.41
C ILE A 119 -1.43 6.27 -22.38
N SER A 120 -1.65 7.55 -22.07
CA SER A 120 -0.58 8.47 -21.73
C SER A 120 -0.16 8.26 -20.27
N MET A 121 1.12 8.03 -20.03
CA MET A 121 1.67 7.86 -18.67
C MET A 121 1.47 9.10 -17.79
N THR A 122 1.35 10.28 -18.38
CA THR A 122 1.05 11.52 -17.66
C THR A 122 -0.40 11.57 -17.19
N ARG A 123 -1.35 11.17 -18.02
CA ARG A 123 -2.78 11.13 -17.66
C ARG A 123 -3.10 10.05 -16.64
N TRP A 124 -2.42 8.91 -16.71
CA TRP A 124 -2.67 7.82 -15.78
C TRP A 124 -2.23 8.12 -14.33
N ARG A 125 -1.40 9.14 -14.11
CA ARG A 125 -0.83 9.48 -12.79
C ARG A 125 -1.88 9.55 -11.67
N ASN A 126 -3.09 10.03 -11.93
CA ASN A 126 -4.14 10.31 -10.94
C ASN A 126 -5.47 9.60 -11.18
N SER A 127 -5.58 8.72 -12.18
CA SER A 127 -6.85 8.06 -12.52
C SER A 127 -6.79 6.56 -12.29
N ASN A 128 -7.93 5.95 -11.95
CA ASN A 128 -8.12 4.53 -12.05
C ASN A 128 -8.31 4.16 -13.53
N CYS A 129 -7.61 3.14 -13.99
CA CYS A 129 -7.73 2.66 -15.34
C CYS A 129 -7.97 1.16 -15.35
N PHE A 130 -9.18 0.77 -15.70
CA PHE A 130 -9.58 -0.63 -15.79
C PHE A 130 -8.59 -1.50 -16.59
N HIS A 131 -8.12 -1.00 -17.73
CA HIS A 131 -7.21 -1.75 -18.59
C HIS A 131 -5.85 -2.03 -17.92
N ILE A 132 -5.39 -1.12 -17.06
CA ILE A 132 -4.14 -1.34 -16.31
C ILE A 132 -4.35 -2.36 -15.20
N ASP A 133 -5.49 -2.30 -14.52
CA ASP A 133 -5.86 -3.27 -13.50
C ASP A 133 -6.08 -4.66 -14.12
N PHE A 134 -6.63 -4.72 -15.32
CA PHE A 134 -6.79 -5.96 -16.09
C PHE A 134 -5.43 -6.54 -16.50
N ALA A 135 -4.50 -5.72 -16.99
CA ALA A 135 -3.16 -6.15 -17.39
C ALA A 135 -2.30 -6.58 -16.19
N LEU A 136 -2.49 -5.95 -15.04
CA LEU A 136 -1.74 -6.18 -13.79
C LEU A 136 -2.72 -6.34 -12.62
N PRO A 137 -3.49 -7.45 -12.56
CA PRO A 137 -4.47 -7.70 -11.49
C PRO A 137 -3.76 -7.91 -10.14
N ASN A 138 -4.53 -7.93 -9.05
CA ASN A 138 -3.97 -8.16 -7.72
C ASN A 138 -3.22 -9.49 -7.63
N LYS A 139 -3.73 -10.54 -8.28
CA LYS A 139 -3.08 -11.85 -8.37
C LYS A 139 -1.63 -11.79 -8.88
N TRP A 140 -1.32 -10.85 -9.78
CA TRP A 140 0.05 -10.65 -10.25
C TRP A 140 1.00 -10.23 -9.13
N PHE A 141 0.53 -9.44 -8.15
CA PHE A 141 1.36 -9.05 -6.99
C PHE A 141 1.56 -10.21 -6.01
N GLU A 142 0.56 -11.07 -5.87
CA GLU A 142 0.65 -12.32 -5.08
C GLU A 142 1.72 -13.25 -5.68
N GLU A 143 1.66 -13.47 -7.01
CA GLU A 143 2.69 -14.22 -7.77
C GLU A 143 4.09 -13.63 -7.58
N MET A 144 4.22 -12.31 -7.49
CA MET A 144 5.47 -11.61 -7.22
C MET A 144 5.85 -11.61 -5.73
N LYS A 145 5.06 -12.24 -4.86
CA LYS A 145 5.25 -12.34 -3.40
C LYS A 145 5.30 -10.98 -2.70
N LEU A 146 4.48 -10.02 -3.16
CA LEU A 146 4.24 -8.79 -2.42
C LEU A 146 3.42 -9.14 -1.17
N PHE A 147 3.93 -8.77 0.00
CA PHE A 147 3.19 -8.96 1.25
C PHE A 147 1.94 -8.08 1.27
N ASP A 148 0.80 -8.68 1.55
CA ASP A 148 -0.49 -7.99 1.60
C ASP A 148 -0.89 -7.67 3.05
N LEU A 149 -1.03 -6.38 3.36
CA LEU A 149 -1.46 -5.93 4.68
C LEU A 149 -2.91 -6.33 4.98
N THR A 150 -3.74 -6.50 3.95
CA THR A 150 -5.17 -6.81 4.11
C THR A 150 -5.43 -8.23 4.59
N GLU A 151 -4.44 -9.12 4.49
CA GLU A 151 -4.52 -10.49 5.02
C GLU A 151 -4.31 -10.56 6.55
N LEU A 152 -3.85 -9.46 7.15
CA LEU A 152 -3.62 -9.43 8.59
C LEU A 152 -4.94 -9.22 9.33
N LYS A 153 -5.20 -10.05 10.37
CA LYS A 153 -6.26 -9.78 11.34
C LYS A 153 -5.90 -8.50 12.09
N THR A 154 -6.78 -7.51 12.08
CA THR A 154 -6.60 -6.21 12.73
C THR A 154 -7.52 -6.07 13.94
N GLY A 155 -7.24 -5.11 14.84
CA GLY A 155 -8.05 -4.86 16.03
C GLY A 155 -7.88 -5.89 17.12
N VAL A 156 -6.74 -6.57 17.17
CA VAL A 156 -6.49 -7.73 18.06
C VAL A 156 -6.42 -7.33 19.54
N LEU A 157 -6.30 -6.03 19.87
CA LEU A 157 -6.29 -5.56 21.27
C LEU A 157 -7.62 -5.82 21.98
N SER A 158 -8.74 -5.78 21.26
CA SER A 158 -10.06 -6.07 21.85
C SER A 158 -10.19 -7.51 22.35
N ASP A 159 -9.42 -8.45 21.80
CA ASP A 159 -9.46 -9.86 22.17
C ASP A 159 -8.76 -10.15 23.52
N TYR A 160 -7.99 -9.17 24.06
CA TYR A 160 -7.27 -9.31 25.33
C TYR A 160 -7.95 -8.62 26.52
N TYR A 161 -9.04 -7.88 26.30
CA TYR A 161 -9.78 -7.12 27.31
C TYR A 161 -11.23 -7.59 27.50
N VAL A 162 -11.54 -8.81 27.08
CA VAL A 162 -12.84 -9.47 27.32
C VAL A 162 -12.73 -10.45 28.49
#